data_27dc12b33c64a0ed3ed3f307d07577ca
#
_entry.id   27dc12b33c64a0ed3ed3f307d07577ca
#
_cell.length_a   1.000
_cell.length_b   1.000
_cell.length_c   1.000
_cell.angle_alpha   90.00
_cell.angle_beta   90.00
_cell.angle_gamma   90.00
#
_symmetry.space_group_name_H-M   'P 1'
#
loop_
_entity.id
_entity.type
_entity.pdbx_description
1 polymer ?
#
loop_
_entity_poly.entity_id
_entity_poly.type
_entity_poly.pdbx_seq_one_letter_code
_entity_poly.pdbx_strand_id
1 'polypeptide(L)'
;EKTNQAILKLNGLEIGCSSGIAAVEYSKYCSKYTGIDIADEAIKKAKDKNIHNCEFICTDGHKLPFDDETFDFVIVNSLLHHLDLDLIFEEISRVLLPSGKIIFREPLGTNPIIQIYRFFTPSARTIDERPFTFADIKLMKSYFDLVDVRWFGFLNILGGFYKNHQLRIFLTHFDNFLSMVI
;
A
#
# COMPACT_ATOMS: atom_id res chain seq x y z
N GLU A 1 -0.69 18.98 21.82
CA GLU A 1 -2.14 18.71 22.09
C GLU A 1 -3.05 19.05 20.90
N LYS A 2 -2.86 20.23 20.22
CA LYS A 2 -3.68 20.60 19.04
C LYS A 2 -3.46 19.66 17.83
N THR A 3 -2.27 19.11 17.67
CA THR A 3 -1.92 18.21 16.57
C THR A 3 -2.63 16.85 16.71
N ASN A 4 -2.75 16.33 17.93
CA ASN A 4 -3.43 15.06 18.19
C ASN A 4 -4.96 15.13 17.93
N GLN A 5 -5.63 16.25 18.22
CA GLN A 5 -7.07 16.38 17.98
C GLN A 5 -7.43 16.49 16.49
N ALA A 6 -6.54 17.04 15.65
CA ALA A 6 -6.77 17.11 14.21
C ALA A 6 -6.62 15.72 13.53
N ILE A 7 -5.65 14.94 13.97
CA ILE A 7 -5.38 13.58 13.45
C ILE A 7 -6.56 12.64 13.75
N LEU A 8 -7.16 12.73 14.93
CA LEU A 8 -8.29 11.87 15.33
C LEU A 8 -9.61 12.12 14.58
N LYS A 9 -9.66 13.05 13.62
CA LYS A 9 -10.86 13.29 12.79
C LYS A 9 -10.81 12.66 11.42
N LEU A 10 -9.68 12.10 11.00
CA LEU A 10 -9.50 11.55 9.67
C LEU A 10 -10.20 10.20 9.51
N ASN A 11 -10.84 10.00 8.35
CA ASN A 11 -11.35 8.73 7.91
C ASN A 11 -10.34 8.09 6.95
N GLY A 12 -9.84 6.90 7.28
CA GLY A 12 -8.87 6.18 6.48
C GLY A 12 -9.44 4.93 5.82
N LEU A 13 -9.03 4.66 4.60
CA LEU A 13 -9.31 3.41 3.88
C LEU A 13 -8.00 2.68 3.59
N GLU A 14 -7.94 1.39 3.86
CA GLU A 14 -6.89 0.49 3.38
C GLU A 14 -7.49 -0.52 2.41
N ILE A 15 -6.99 -0.53 1.17
CA ILE A 15 -7.38 -1.50 0.14
C ILE A 15 -6.34 -2.61 0.13
N GLY A 16 -6.81 -3.86 0.32
CA GLY A 16 -5.95 -5.02 0.51
C GLY A 16 -5.39 -5.11 1.94
N CYS A 17 -6.24 -4.91 2.94
CA CYS A 17 -5.82 -4.90 4.35
C CYS A 17 -5.37 -6.27 4.88
N SER A 18 -5.58 -7.35 4.12
CA SER A 18 -5.28 -8.71 4.53
C SER A 18 -5.82 -9.00 5.95
N SER A 19 -5.00 -9.54 6.83
CA SER A 19 -5.38 -9.82 8.22
C SER A 19 -5.35 -8.60 9.15
N GLY A 20 -5.34 -7.36 8.63
CA GLY A 20 -5.41 -6.13 9.42
C GLY A 20 -4.14 -5.83 10.24
N ILE A 21 -2.96 -6.25 9.76
CA ILE A 21 -1.69 -6.01 10.48
C ILE A 21 -1.36 -4.52 10.50
N ALA A 22 -1.50 -3.85 9.36
CA ALA A 22 -1.19 -2.43 9.22
C ALA A 22 -2.22 -1.55 9.97
N ALA A 23 -3.48 -2.00 10.05
CA ALA A 23 -4.53 -1.31 10.79
C ALA A 23 -4.18 -1.08 12.26
N VAL A 24 -3.45 -2.00 12.91
CA VAL A 24 -2.97 -1.85 14.31
C VAL A 24 -2.16 -0.57 14.50
N GLU A 25 -1.41 -0.16 13.48
CA GLU A 25 -0.60 1.06 13.55
C GLU A 25 -1.34 2.28 13.00
N TYR A 26 -1.93 2.16 11.81
CA TYR A 26 -2.50 3.31 11.10
C TYR A 26 -3.80 3.83 11.73
N SER A 27 -4.60 2.97 12.33
CA SER A 27 -5.85 3.38 13.02
C SER A 27 -5.63 4.37 14.16
N LYS A 28 -4.43 4.43 14.74
CA LYS A 28 -4.07 5.39 15.80
C LYS A 28 -4.11 6.84 15.32
N TYR A 29 -4.06 7.06 14.01
CA TYR A 29 -3.99 8.38 13.38
C TYR A 29 -5.32 8.86 12.80
N CYS A 30 -6.40 8.12 12.99
CA CYS A 30 -7.72 8.45 12.46
C CYS A 30 -8.85 8.17 13.45
N SER A 31 -10.00 8.79 13.21
CA SER A 31 -11.23 8.53 14.00
C SER A 31 -11.91 7.24 13.58
N LYS A 32 -11.87 6.94 12.27
CA LYS A 32 -12.38 5.71 11.69
C LYS A 32 -11.37 5.18 10.67
N TYR A 33 -11.10 3.88 10.74
CA TYR A 33 -10.25 3.17 9.78
C TYR A 33 -11.03 2.01 9.17
N THR A 34 -11.14 1.99 7.86
CA THR A 34 -11.83 0.93 7.14
C THR A 34 -10.80 0.13 6.35
N GLY A 35 -10.72 -1.18 6.60
CA GLY A 35 -9.89 -2.10 5.83
C GLY A 35 -10.76 -2.97 4.94
N ILE A 36 -10.42 -3.09 3.66
CA ILE A 36 -11.09 -4.01 2.74
C ILE A 36 -10.12 -5.04 2.18
N ASP A 37 -10.64 -6.24 1.94
CA ASP A 37 -9.92 -7.32 1.25
C ASP A 37 -10.92 -8.27 0.60
N ILE A 38 -10.54 -8.93 -0.49
CA ILE A 38 -11.38 -9.91 -1.17
C ILE A 38 -11.39 -11.27 -0.45
N ALA A 39 -10.37 -11.54 0.37
CA ALA A 39 -10.20 -12.81 1.09
C ALA A 39 -10.98 -12.83 2.41
N ASP A 40 -12.12 -13.53 2.45
CA ASP A 40 -12.97 -13.65 3.64
C ASP A 40 -12.21 -14.15 4.88
N GLU A 41 -11.32 -15.13 4.72
CA GLU A 41 -10.50 -15.65 5.81
C GLU A 41 -9.52 -14.61 6.39
N ALA A 42 -9.01 -13.69 5.55
CA ALA A 42 -8.16 -12.60 5.99
C ALA A 42 -8.99 -11.57 6.79
N ILE A 43 -10.17 -11.23 6.30
CA ILE A 43 -11.11 -10.32 6.98
C ILE A 43 -11.55 -10.86 8.34
N LYS A 44 -11.84 -12.16 8.46
CA LYS A 44 -12.13 -12.79 9.76
C LYS A 44 -10.99 -12.56 10.75
N LYS A 45 -9.76 -12.84 10.36
CA LYS A 45 -8.56 -12.61 11.19
C LYS A 45 -8.35 -11.13 11.54
N ALA A 46 -8.70 -10.21 10.64
CA ALA A 46 -8.65 -8.79 10.89
C ALA A 46 -9.67 -8.37 11.97
N LYS A 47 -10.91 -8.86 11.87
CA LYS A 47 -11.98 -8.63 12.85
C LYS A 47 -11.64 -9.16 14.24
N ASP A 48 -11.01 -10.34 14.32
CA ASP A 48 -10.59 -10.96 15.58
C ASP A 48 -9.59 -10.11 16.39
N LYS A 49 -8.92 -9.14 15.75
CA LYS A 49 -8.03 -8.20 16.46
C LYS A 49 -8.77 -7.19 17.32
N ASN A 50 -10.09 -7.01 17.13
CA ASN A 50 -10.95 -6.13 17.92
C ASN A 50 -10.40 -4.69 18.08
N ILE A 51 -9.89 -4.10 17.00
CA ILE A 51 -9.35 -2.73 17.03
C ILE A 51 -10.54 -1.75 17.07
N HIS A 52 -10.62 -0.95 18.11
CA HIS A 52 -11.79 -0.16 18.50
C HIS A 52 -12.39 0.72 17.40
N ASN A 53 -11.55 1.38 16.58
CA ASN A 53 -11.98 2.31 15.53
C ASN A 53 -11.83 1.73 14.12
N CYS A 54 -11.70 0.40 14.00
CA CYS A 54 -11.55 -0.29 12.73
C CYS A 54 -12.82 -1.02 12.32
N GLU A 55 -13.15 -0.91 11.04
CA GLU A 55 -14.14 -1.73 10.37
C GLU A 55 -13.44 -2.54 9.27
N PHE A 56 -13.77 -3.83 9.13
CA PHE A 56 -13.20 -4.69 8.10
C PHE A 56 -14.30 -5.31 7.24
N ILE A 57 -14.19 -5.13 5.92
CA ILE A 57 -15.23 -5.52 4.95
C ILE A 57 -14.62 -6.43 3.89
N CYS A 58 -15.26 -7.58 3.64
CA CYS A 58 -14.91 -8.45 2.53
C CYS A 58 -15.58 -7.92 1.25
N THR A 59 -14.77 -7.36 0.34
CA THR A 59 -15.26 -6.78 -0.92
C THR A 59 -14.14 -6.68 -1.96
N ASP A 60 -14.54 -6.56 -3.23
CA ASP A 60 -13.62 -6.27 -4.34
C ASP A 60 -13.24 -4.79 -4.36
N GLY A 61 -11.93 -4.51 -4.49
CA GLY A 61 -11.41 -3.14 -4.59
C GLY A 61 -11.79 -2.41 -5.87
N HIS A 62 -12.16 -3.13 -6.94
CA HIS A 62 -12.60 -2.52 -8.20
C HIS A 62 -14.02 -1.93 -8.14
N LYS A 63 -14.75 -2.18 -7.06
CA LYS A 63 -16.07 -1.61 -6.82
C LYS A 63 -16.28 -1.38 -5.34
N LEU A 64 -15.91 -0.19 -4.88
CA LEU A 64 -15.94 0.16 -3.47
C LEU A 64 -17.37 0.47 -2.99
N PRO A 65 -17.87 -0.17 -1.92
CA PRO A 65 -19.23 0.04 -1.40
C PRO A 65 -19.33 1.30 -0.53
N PHE A 66 -18.74 2.40 -0.98
CA PHE A 66 -18.70 3.67 -0.26
C PHE A 66 -19.20 4.80 -1.15
N ASP A 67 -19.74 5.84 -0.52
CA ASP A 67 -20.15 7.05 -1.20
C ASP A 67 -18.92 7.84 -1.71
N ASP A 68 -19.16 8.73 -2.67
CA ASP A 68 -18.14 9.64 -3.17
C ASP A 68 -17.60 10.51 -2.02
N GLU A 69 -16.34 10.93 -2.13
CA GLU A 69 -15.72 11.89 -1.20
C GLU A 69 -15.85 11.50 0.29
N THR A 70 -15.63 10.23 0.61
CA THR A 70 -15.81 9.70 1.97
C THR A 70 -14.52 9.69 2.80
N PHE A 71 -13.36 9.49 2.18
CA PHE A 71 -12.10 9.24 2.88
C PHE A 71 -11.12 10.40 2.78
N ASP A 72 -10.50 10.74 3.91
CA ASP A 72 -9.40 11.71 3.97
C ASP A 72 -8.10 11.13 3.42
N PHE A 73 -7.90 9.81 3.55
CA PHE A 73 -6.76 9.13 2.94
C PHE A 73 -7.06 7.69 2.56
N VAL A 74 -6.34 7.22 1.54
CA VAL A 74 -6.36 5.83 1.07
C VAL A 74 -4.95 5.26 1.11
N ILE A 75 -4.80 4.02 1.58
CA ILE A 75 -3.54 3.28 1.60
C ILE A 75 -3.70 2.01 0.78
N VAL A 76 -2.74 1.73 -0.10
CA VAL A 76 -2.64 0.49 -0.85
C VAL A 76 -1.21 -0.04 -0.76
N ASN A 77 -1.04 -1.21 -0.16
CA ASN A 77 0.27 -1.81 0.05
C ASN A 77 0.43 -3.12 -0.73
N SER A 78 1.36 -3.16 -1.68
CA SER A 78 1.72 -4.37 -2.45
C SER A 78 0.52 -5.12 -3.02
N LEU A 79 -0.40 -4.37 -3.64
CA LEU A 79 -1.64 -4.90 -4.19
C LEU A 79 -1.88 -4.47 -5.64
N LEU A 80 -1.46 -3.26 -6.05
CA LEU A 80 -1.77 -2.72 -7.39
C LEU A 80 -1.31 -3.63 -8.53
N HIS A 81 -0.25 -4.40 -8.31
CA HIS A 81 0.27 -5.35 -9.28
C HIS A 81 -0.64 -6.59 -9.53
N HIS A 82 -1.73 -6.72 -8.78
CA HIS A 82 -2.79 -7.72 -8.97
C HIS A 82 -4.08 -7.13 -9.53
N LEU A 83 -4.18 -5.80 -9.68
CA LEU A 83 -5.42 -5.12 -9.99
C LEU A 83 -5.43 -4.53 -11.41
N ASP A 84 -6.64 -4.33 -11.95
CA ASP A 84 -6.86 -3.43 -13.08
C ASP A 84 -6.72 -1.99 -12.59
N LEU A 85 -5.66 -1.31 -13.07
CA LEU A 85 -5.30 0.00 -12.55
C LEU A 85 -6.28 1.11 -12.94
N ASP A 86 -6.91 1.01 -14.12
CA ASP A 86 -7.89 2.02 -14.52
C ASP A 86 -9.11 1.95 -13.60
N LEU A 87 -9.64 0.75 -13.35
CA LEU A 87 -10.79 0.56 -12.47
C LEU A 87 -10.51 0.98 -11.03
N ILE A 88 -9.36 0.57 -10.48
CA ILE A 88 -9.04 0.89 -9.09
C ILE A 88 -8.74 2.38 -8.88
N PHE A 89 -8.10 3.06 -9.84
CA PHE A 89 -7.80 4.48 -9.73
C PHE A 89 -9.08 5.33 -9.87
N GLU A 90 -10.04 4.94 -10.72
CA GLU A 90 -11.37 5.55 -10.77
C GLU A 90 -12.07 5.47 -9.42
N GLU A 91 -12.14 4.28 -8.84
CA GLU A 91 -12.81 4.08 -7.55
C GLU A 91 -12.11 4.83 -6.40
N ILE A 92 -10.77 4.78 -6.34
CA ILE A 92 -10.02 5.56 -5.35
C ILE A 92 -10.28 7.06 -5.52
N SER A 93 -10.24 7.56 -6.75
CA SER A 93 -10.50 8.98 -7.03
C SER A 93 -11.93 9.39 -6.63
N ARG A 94 -12.90 8.50 -6.83
CA ARG A 94 -14.31 8.74 -6.47
C ARG A 94 -14.51 8.81 -4.95
N VAL A 95 -13.95 7.89 -4.20
CA VAL A 95 -14.19 7.82 -2.75
C VAL A 95 -13.30 8.74 -1.92
N LEU A 96 -12.25 9.30 -2.52
CA LEU A 96 -11.32 10.19 -1.85
C LEU A 96 -11.87 11.62 -1.83
N LEU A 97 -11.75 12.31 -0.71
CA LEU A 97 -12.02 13.74 -0.61
C LEU A 97 -11.12 14.55 -1.57
N PRO A 98 -11.56 15.72 -2.09
CA PRO A 98 -10.74 16.53 -2.99
C PRO A 98 -9.39 16.95 -2.42
N SER A 99 -9.27 17.07 -1.10
CA SER A 99 -8.00 17.33 -0.39
C SER A 99 -7.34 16.08 0.16
N GLY A 100 -7.91 14.92 -0.11
CA GLY A 100 -7.46 13.63 0.41
C GLY A 100 -6.08 13.25 -0.10
N LYS A 101 -5.46 12.29 0.57
CA LYS A 101 -4.12 11.80 0.26
C LYS A 101 -4.13 10.30 -0.01
N ILE A 102 -3.29 9.87 -0.95
CA ILE A 102 -3.13 8.45 -1.26
C ILE A 102 -1.68 8.06 -0.99
N ILE A 103 -1.49 6.88 -0.43
CA ILE A 103 -0.18 6.26 -0.24
C ILE A 103 -0.18 4.91 -0.95
N PHE A 104 0.57 4.81 -2.03
CA PHE A 104 0.87 3.56 -2.70
C PHE A 104 2.26 3.08 -2.32
N ARG A 105 2.39 1.81 -1.99
CA ARG A 105 3.67 1.16 -1.77
C ARG A 105 3.73 -0.14 -2.54
N GLU A 106 4.50 -0.14 -3.64
CA GLU A 106 4.57 -1.26 -4.57
C GLU A 106 6.01 -1.70 -4.84
N PRO A 107 6.25 -3.01 -5.01
CA PRO A 107 7.53 -3.50 -5.51
C PRO A 107 7.67 -3.13 -6.98
N LEU A 108 8.72 -2.36 -7.33
CA LEU A 108 8.97 -2.00 -8.73
C LEU A 108 9.51 -3.20 -9.51
N GLY A 109 8.74 -3.66 -10.48
CA GLY A 109 9.07 -4.82 -11.31
C GLY A 109 10.26 -4.64 -12.24
N THR A 110 10.72 -3.40 -12.47
CA THR A 110 11.92 -3.09 -13.25
C THR A 110 13.22 -3.17 -12.43
N ASN A 111 13.15 -3.39 -11.12
CA ASN A 111 14.34 -3.60 -10.30
C ASN A 111 15.06 -4.89 -10.72
N PRO A 112 16.33 -4.83 -11.18
CA PRO A 112 17.05 -6.00 -11.68
C PRO A 112 17.24 -7.09 -10.62
N ILE A 113 17.36 -6.73 -9.35
CA ILE A 113 17.49 -7.70 -8.24
C ILE A 113 16.18 -8.45 -8.05
N ILE A 114 15.04 -7.76 -8.13
CA ILE A 114 13.71 -8.39 -8.11
C ILE A 114 13.56 -9.31 -9.31
N GLN A 115 13.99 -8.92 -10.51
CA GLN A 115 13.93 -9.76 -11.71
C GLN A 115 14.75 -11.05 -11.56
N ILE A 116 15.96 -10.95 -11.02
CA ILE A 116 16.81 -12.13 -10.74
C ILE A 116 16.11 -13.04 -9.72
N TYR A 117 15.59 -12.49 -8.61
CA TYR A 117 14.83 -13.25 -7.62
C TYR A 117 13.62 -13.94 -8.26
N ARG A 118 12.84 -13.21 -9.08
CA ARG A 118 11.67 -13.73 -9.78
C ARG A 118 12.02 -14.86 -10.76
N PHE A 119 13.18 -14.80 -11.40
CA PHE A 119 13.66 -15.87 -12.28
C PHE A 119 13.89 -17.19 -11.52
N PHE A 120 14.44 -17.11 -10.31
CA PHE A 120 14.70 -18.30 -9.48
C PHE A 120 13.51 -18.79 -8.66
N THR A 121 12.44 -18.01 -8.55
CA THR A 121 11.27 -18.34 -7.72
C THR A 121 9.94 -18.26 -8.51
N PRO A 122 9.79 -19.02 -9.60
CA PRO A 122 8.58 -18.96 -10.42
C PRO A 122 7.31 -19.38 -9.67
N SER A 123 7.43 -20.32 -8.73
CA SER A 123 6.32 -20.83 -7.92
C SER A 123 5.84 -19.88 -6.80
N ALA A 124 6.56 -18.80 -6.54
CA ALA A 124 6.19 -17.81 -5.53
C ALA A 124 5.22 -16.73 -6.05
N ARG A 125 4.71 -16.90 -7.28
CA ARG A 125 3.84 -15.93 -7.96
C ARG A 125 2.48 -16.50 -8.27
N THR A 126 1.46 -15.63 -8.26
CA THR A 126 0.15 -15.92 -8.80
C THR A 126 0.11 -15.64 -10.32
N ILE A 127 -0.84 -16.25 -11.03
CA ILE A 127 -0.95 -16.16 -12.50
C ILE A 127 -1.29 -14.74 -12.94
N ASP A 128 -2.01 -14.00 -12.13
CA ASP A 128 -2.50 -12.63 -12.34
C ASP A 128 -1.48 -11.55 -11.96
N GLU A 129 -0.39 -11.92 -11.28
CA GLU A 129 0.63 -10.96 -10.85
C GLU A 129 1.42 -10.40 -12.03
N ARG A 130 1.31 -9.10 -12.27
CA ARG A 130 2.16 -8.36 -13.21
C ARG A 130 3.10 -7.39 -12.47
N PRO A 131 4.34 -7.21 -12.95
CA PRO A 131 5.25 -6.25 -12.34
C PRO A 131 4.69 -4.83 -12.44
N PHE A 132 4.73 -4.06 -11.34
CA PHE A 132 4.45 -2.64 -11.36
C PHE A 132 5.61 -1.90 -12.06
N THR A 133 5.30 -1.01 -12.99
CA THR A 133 6.28 -0.43 -13.93
C THR A 133 6.24 1.10 -13.94
N PHE A 134 7.18 1.73 -14.65
CA PHE A 134 7.14 3.17 -14.89
C PHE A 134 5.93 3.63 -15.72
N ALA A 135 5.38 2.77 -16.58
CA ALA A 135 4.15 3.06 -17.30
C ALA A 135 2.95 3.20 -16.35
N ASP A 136 2.90 2.39 -15.30
CA ASP A 136 1.85 2.44 -14.29
C ASP A 136 1.94 3.72 -13.45
N ILE A 137 3.17 4.19 -13.16
CA ILE A 137 3.38 5.51 -12.53
C ILE A 137 2.88 6.64 -13.45
N LYS A 138 3.08 6.52 -14.76
CA LYS A 138 2.56 7.51 -15.72
C LYS A 138 1.04 7.49 -15.77
N LEU A 139 0.43 6.31 -15.75
CA LEU A 139 -1.02 6.14 -15.66
C LEU A 139 -1.56 6.77 -14.36
N MET A 140 -0.93 6.48 -13.22
CA MET A 140 -1.30 7.09 -11.93
C MET A 140 -1.33 8.63 -12.00
N LYS A 141 -0.37 9.26 -12.70
CA LYS A 141 -0.31 10.72 -12.90
C LYS A 141 -1.43 11.27 -13.77
N SER A 142 -2.20 10.45 -14.48
CA SER A 142 -3.40 10.90 -15.21
C SER A 142 -4.66 10.93 -14.37
N TYR A 143 -4.64 10.24 -13.22
CA TYR A 143 -5.75 10.22 -12.26
C TYR A 143 -5.54 11.17 -11.07
N PHE A 144 -4.28 11.46 -10.72
CA PHE A 144 -3.94 12.23 -9.52
C PHE A 144 -3.01 13.40 -9.84
N ASP A 145 -3.38 14.62 -9.44
CA ASP A 145 -2.69 15.87 -9.81
C ASP A 145 -1.26 15.96 -9.27
N LEU A 146 -1.02 15.47 -8.05
CA LEU A 146 0.29 15.54 -7.39
C LEU A 146 0.76 14.12 -7.03
N VAL A 147 1.76 13.64 -7.74
CA VAL A 147 2.38 12.33 -7.49
C VAL A 147 3.85 12.54 -7.11
N ASP A 148 4.17 12.39 -5.82
CA ASP A 148 5.54 12.32 -5.31
C ASP A 148 5.98 10.86 -5.27
N VAL A 149 7.04 10.51 -6.00
CA VAL A 149 7.55 9.14 -6.10
C VAL A 149 8.83 9.03 -5.31
N ARG A 150 8.84 8.14 -4.32
CA ARG A 150 10.02 7.86 -3.50
C ARG A 150 10.48 6.43 -3.69
N TRP A 151 11.76 6.29 -3.99
CA TRP A 151 12.40 4.99 -4.20
C TRP A 151 13.03 4.51 -2.89
N PHE A 152 12.80 3.27 -2.52
CA PHE A 152 13.43 2.67 -1.34
C PHE A 152 13.59 1.16 -1.52
N GLY A 153 14.51 0.57 -0.77
CA GLY A 153 14.68 -0.88 -0.73
C GLY A 153 15.34 -1.48 -1.95
N PHE A 154 16.12 -0.71 -2.73
CA PHE A 154 16.80 -1.20 -3.94
C PHE A 154 17.78 -2.35 -3.62
N LEU A 155 18.62 -2.17 -2.60
CA LEU A 155 19.56 -3.18 -2.12
C LEU A 155 19.09 -3.91 -0.86
N ASN A 156 18.18 -3.34 -0.10
CA ASN A 156 17.72 -3.91 1.17
C ASN A 156 17.00 -5.26 0.99
N ILE A 157 16.50 -5.53 -0.21
CA ILE A 157 15.97 -6.85 -0.60
C ILE A 157 17.04 -7.95 -0.44
N LEU A 158 18.31 -7.60 -0.65
CA LEU A 158 19.44 -8.50 -0.39
C LEU A 158 19.63 -8.78 1.10
N GLY A 159 19.20 -7.85 1.97
CA GLY A 159 19.26 -7.99 3.42
C GLY A 159 18.46 -9.17 3.96
N GLY A 160 17.46 -9.66 3.22
CA GLY A 160 16.71 -10.87 3.54
C GLY A 160 17.56 -12.15 3.46
N PHE A 161 18.61 -12.15 2.66
CA PHE A 161 19.54 -13.28 2.49
C PHE A 161 20.68 -13.28 3.50
N TYR A 162 20.90 -12.18 4.20
CA TYR A 162 22.00 -12.06 5.17
C TYR A 162 21.47 -11.97 6.60
N LYS A 163 21.92 -12.88 7.45
CA LYS A 163 21.61 -12.87 8.90
C LYS A 163 22.34 -11.74 9.66
N ASN A 164 23.26 -11.04 9.00
CA ASN A 164 24.08 -10.00 9.62
C ASN A 164 23.29 -8.69 9.75
N HIS A 165 22.95 -8.31 10.99
CA HIS A 165 22.21 -7.11 11.33
C HIS A 165 22.92 -5.82 10.90
N GLN A 166 24.25 -5.74 11.04
CA GLN A 166 25.06 -4.58 10.66
C GLN A 166 25.00 -4.33 9.15
N LEU A 167 25.07 -5.40 8.34
CA LEU A 167 24.94 -5.29 6.90
C LEU A 167 23.54 -4.81 6.49
N ARG A 168 22.50 -5.25 7.17
CA ARG A 168 21.13 -4.78 6.91
C ARG A 168 20.98 -3.28 7.18
N ILE A 169 21.52 -2.79 8.29
CA ILE A 169 21.54 -1.36 8.62
C ILE A 169 22.29 -0.58 7.56
N PHE A 170 23.47 -1.03 7.17
CA PHE A 170 24.26 -0.38 6.10
C PHE A 170 23.50 -0.31 4.78
N LEU A 171 22.90 -1.42 4.33
CA LEU A 171 22.11 -1.47 3.10
C LEU A 171 20.90 -0.53 3.16
N THR A 172 20.24 -0.43 4.32
CA THR A 172 19.12 0.50 4.50
C THR A 172 19.55 1.96 4.39
N HIS A 173 20.68 2.32 5.02
CA HIS A 173 21.21 3.68 4.92
C HIS A 173 21.67 4.02 3.51
N PHE A 174 22.27 3.06 2.81
CA PHE A 174 22.71 3.24 1.43
C PHE A 174 21.51 3.37 0.47
N ASP A 175 20.46 2.58 0.64
CA ASP A 175 19.20 2.72 -0.12
C ASP A 175 18.55 4.08 0.10
N ASN A 176 18.51 4.57 1.35
CA ASN A 176 17.99 5.89 1.67
C ASN A 176 18.83 6.99 1.01
N PHE A 177 20.15 6.83 0.96
CA PHE A 177 21.04 7.77 0.24
C PHE A 177 20.75 7.75 -1.27
N LEU A 178 20.65 6.57 -1.88
CA LEU A 178 20.31 6.45 -3.30
C LEU A 178 18.93 7.07 -3.62
N SER A 179 17.94 6.89 -2.75
CA SER A 179 16.61 7.47 -2.95
C SER A 179 16.55 9.00 -2.85
N MET A 180 17.62 9.63 -2.30
CA MET A 180 17.76 11.10 -2.25
C MET A 180 18.41 11.67 -3.51
N VAL A 181 19.06 10.83 -4.32
CA VAL A 181 19.88 11.25 -5.49
C VAL A 181 19.13 11.01 -6.81
N ILE A 182 18.07 10.21 -6.81
CA ILE A 182 17.25 9.89 -7.98
C ILE A 182 15.95 10.67 -7.95
#